data_0e4985e97e741ef2c9058505bf1403f3
#
_entry.id   0e4985e97e741ef2c9058505bf1403f3
#
_cell.length_a   1.000
_cell.length_b   1.000
_cell.length_c   1.000
_cell.angle_alpha   90.00
_cell.angle_beta   90.00
_cell.angle_gamma   90.00
#
_symmetry.space_group_name_H-M   'P 1'
#
loop_
_entity.id
_entity.type
_entity.pdbx_description
1 polymer ?
#
loop_
_entity_poly.entity_id
_entity_poly.type
_entity_poly.pdbx_seq_one_letter_code
_entity_poly.pdbx_strand_id
1 'polypeptide(L)'
;MLRASEVLMRRYYWAAKAVTQLNQILLQNIEEHLRAARGEAAPEQRRINERFFDKGGMIEVASDDLYQREPHAILETFLLYAKTPGLKGLSARTLRALYNARTVMDHGFRTDPANRKTFLAILQQPQGITHAFRLMNQTSVLGRYLWVFRRIVGQMQHDLFHVYTVDQHILMVLR
;
A
#
# COMPACT_ATOMS: atom_id res chain seq x y z
N MET A 1 -7.23 17.84 -23.37
CA MET A 1 -7.18 18.87 -22.29
C MET A 1 -8.15 18.41 -21.20
N LEU A 2 -7.71 18.30 -19.93
CA LEU A 2 -8.60 17.91 -18.83
C LEU A 2 -9.57 19.05 -18.53
N ARG A 3 -10.84 18.73 -18.23
CA ARG A 3 -11.83 19.72 -17.81
C ARG A 3 -11.52 20.22 -16.39
N ALA A 4 -11.90 21.45 -16.05
CA ALA A 4 -11.67 22.03 -14.72
C ALA A 4 -12.25 21.16 -13.59
N SER A 5 -13.44 20.57 -13.82
CA SER A 5 -14.08 19.63 -12.89
C SER A 5 -13.25 18.36 -12.68
N GLU A 6 -12.64 17.80 -13.73
CA GLU A 6 -11.77 16.62 -13.62
C GLU A 6 -10.51 16.91 -12.81
N VAL A 7 -9.91 18.10 -13.00
CA VAL A 7 -8.75 18.54 -12.22
C VAL A 7 -9.11 18.70 -10.74
N LEU A 8 -10.28 19.33 -10.45
CA LEU A 8 -10.77 19.51 -9.08
C LEU A 8 -11.03 18.15 -8.40
N MET A 9 -11.75 17.26 -9.06
CA MET A 9 -12.09 15.93 -8.53
C MET A 9 -10.84 15.08 -8.31
N ARG A 10 -9.85 15.16 -9.19
CA ARG A 10 -8.57 14.48 -9.01
C ARG A 10 -7.84 14.95 -7.75
N ARG A 11 -7.81 16.26 -7.49
CA ARG A 11 -7.23 16.82 -6.25
C ARG A 11 -8.01 16.36 -5.02
N TYR A 12 -9.33 16.35 -5.11
CA TYR A 12 -10.19 15.82 -4.03
C TYR A 12 -9.87 14.37 -3.69
N TYR A 13 -9.81 13.48 -4.68
CA TYR A 13 -9.48 12.07 -4.45
C TYR A 13 -8.07 11.86 -3.91
N TRP A 14 -7.10 12.67 -4.31
CA TRP A 14 -5.76 12.61 -3.74
C TRP A 14 -5.74 13.03 -2.27
N ALA A 15 -6.45 14.09 -1.92
CA ALA A 15 -6.59 14.53 -0.54
C ALA A 15 -7.34 13.49 0.30
N ALA A 16 -8.47 12.96 -0.19
CA ALA A 16 -9.24 11.91 0.48
C ALA A 16 -8.39 10.66 0.75
N LYS A 17 -7.56 10.25 -0.22
CA LYS A 17 -6.64 9.14 -0.05
C LYS A 17 -5.60 9.38 1.05
N ALA A 18 -5.02 10.59 1.10
CA ALA A 18 -4.07 10.97 2.15
C ALA A 18 -4.73 10.96 3.54
N VAL A 19 -5.95 11.48 3.64
CA VAL A 19 -6.74 11.44 4.88
C VAL A 19 -7.04 10.00 5.32
N THR A 20 -7.43 9.13 4.38
CA THR A 20 -7.68 7.71 4.66
C THR A 20 -6.43 7.02 5.22
N GLN A 21 -5.25 7.27 4.63
CA GLN A 21 -3.99 6.71 5.12
C GLN A 21 -3.66 7.22 6.53
N LEU A 22 -3.83 8.51 6.78
CA LEU A 22 -3.60 9.09 8.10
C LEU A 22 -4.55 8.49 9.14
N ASN A 23 -5.83 8.37 8.81
CA ASN A 23 -6.83 7.77 9.70
C ASN A 23 -6.48 6.32 10.04
N GLN A 24 -6.02 5.51 9.10
CA GLN A 24 -5.59 4.14 9.37
C GLN A 24 -4.45 4.09 10.39
N ILE A 25 -3.46 4.96 10.26
CA ILE A 25 -2.34 5.04 11.20
C ILE A 25 -2.82 5.48 12.59
N LEU A 26 -3.67 6.53 12.65
CA LEU A 26 -4.17 7.06 13.92
C LEU A 26 -5.06 6.06 14.65
N LEU A 27 -5.99 5.41 13.95
CA LEU A 27 -6.88 4.42 14.55
C LEU A 27 -6.10 3.23 15.12
N GLN A 28 -5.12 2.70 14.41
CA GLN A 28 -4.27 1.63 14.92
C GLN A 28 -3.51 2.06 16.18
N ASN A 29 -2.94 3.27 16.18
CA ASN A 29 -2.26 3.79 17.38
C ASN A 29 -3.23 3.95 18.55
N ILE A 30 -4.44 4.47 18.33
CA ILE A 30 -5.47 4.61 19.36
C ILE A 30 -5.85 3.22 19.90
N GLU A 31 -6.08 2.24 19.04
CA GLU A 31 -6.40 0.87 19.45
C GLU A 31 -5.28 0.25 20.28
N GLU A 32 -4.02 0.44 19.92
CA GLU A 32 -2.87 -0.03 20.69
C GLU A 32 -2.83 0.61 22.09
N HIS A 33 -3.05 1.93 22.18
CA HIS A 33 -3.09 2.64 23.46
C HIS A 33 -4.27 2.19 24.35
N LEU A 34 -5.45 2.00 23.76
CA LEU A 34 -6.63 1.54 24.48
C LEU A 34 -6.44 0.11 25.03
N ARG A 35 -5.84 -0.79 24.25
CA ARG A 35 -5.49 -2.14 24.71
C ARG A 35 -4.52 -2.10 25.90
N ALA A 36 -3.46 -1.30 25.77
CA ALA A 36 -2.50 -1.13 26.85
C ALA A 36 -3.16 -0.57 28.11
N ALA A 37 -4.04 0.43 27.99
CA ALA A 37 -4.77 1.00 29.10
C ALA A 37 -5.74 0.01 29.80
N ARG A 38 -6.25 -0.98 29.06
CA ARG A 38 -7.11 -2.07 29.57
C ARG A 38 -6.32 -3.24 30.15
N GLY A 39 -4.98 -3.21 30.10
CA GLY A 39 -4.13 -4.30 30.52
C GLY A 39 -4.24 -5.55 29.60
N GLU A 40 -4.76 -5.38 28.39
CA GLU A 40 -4.85 -6.45 27.42
C GLU A 40 -3.45 -6.78 26.86
N ALA A 41 -3.17 -8.09 26.66
CA ALA A 41 -1.91 -8.50 26.09
C ALA A 41 -1.71 -7.92 24.67
N ALA A 42 -0.48 -7.54 24.35
CA ALA A 42 -0.13 -7.14 23.00
C ALA A 42 -0.43 -8.29 22.01
N PRO A 43 -0.84 -7.99 20.76
CA PRO A 43 -1.03 -9.04 19.76
C PRO A 43 0.24 -9.88 19.62
N GLU A 44 0.04 -11.20 19.48
CA GLU A 44 1.15 -12.11 19.23
C GLU A 44 1.94 -11.64 17.99
N GLN A 45 3.26 -11.60 18.13
CA GLN A 45 4.16 -11.21 17.07
C GLN A 45 4.90 -12.45 16.58
N ARG A 46 4.57 -12.88 15.35
CA ARG A 46 5.20 -14.02 14.70
C ARG A 46 6.19 -13.52 13.63
N ARG A 47 7.40 -14.02 13.66
CA ARG A 47 8.41 -13.69 12.64
C ARG A 47 8.04 -14.34 11.30
N ILE A 48 7.96 -13.53 10.22
CA ILE A 48 7.78 -14.01 8.85
C ILE A 48 9.16 -14.29 8.24
N ASN A 49 10.06 -13.31 8.31
CA ASN A 49 11.46 -13.42 7.89
C ASN A 49 12.32 -12.41 8.66
N GLU A 50 13.54 -12.11 8.20
CA GLU A 50 14.44 -11.18 8.87
C GLU A 50 13.95 -9.72 8.86
N ARG A 51 13.10 -9.37 7.91
CA ARG A 51 12.61 -8.01 7.66
C ARG A 51 11.22 -7.75 8.21
N PHE A 52 10.41 -8.81 8.38
CA PHE A 52 8.98 -8.65 8.62
C PHE A 52 8.45 -9.60 9.69
N PHE A 53 7.47 -9.09 10.43
CA PHE A 53 6.68 -9.80 11.41
C PHE A 53 5.19 -9.75 11.03
N ASP A 54 4.46 -10.78 11.44
CA ASP A 54 3.00 -10.77 11.53
C ASP A 54 2.62 -10.37 12.96
N LYS A 55 1.99 -9.23 13.13
CA LYS A 55 1.49 -8.71 14.41
C LYS A 55 -0.02 -8.67 14.36
N GLY A 56 -0.66 -9.74 14.80
CA GLY A 56 -2.13 -9.83 14.80
C GLY A 56 -2.76 -9.76 13.40
N GLY A 57 -2.11 -10.30 12.38
CA GLY A 57 -2.55 -10.26 11.00
C GLY A 57 -2.06 -9.02 10.21
N MET A 58 -1.25 -8.16 10.83
CA MET A 58 -0.68 -6.98 10.17
C MET A 58 0.81 -7.18 9.93
N ILE A 59 1.28 -6.92 8.71
CA ILE A 59 2.71 -6.94 8.40
C ILE A 59 3.38 -5.78 9.12
N GLU A 60 4.37 -6.07 9.93
CA GLU A 60 5.19 -5.08 10.63
C GLU A 60 6.66 -5.19 10.22
N VAL A 61 7.27 -4.04 9.91
CA VAL A 61 8.70 -3.94 9.59
C VAL A 61 9.56 -4.17 10.83
N ALA A 62 10.69 -4.84 10.65
CA ALA A 62 11.66 -5.09 11.74
C ALA A 62 12.32 -3.80 12.25
N SER A 63 12.48 -2.80 11.39
CA SER A 63 13.04 -1.49 11.75
C SER A 63 12.37 -0.36 10.97
N ASP A 64 12.34 0.84 11.53
CA ASP A 64 11.68 2.00 10.94
C ASP A 64 12.36 2.51 9.66
N ASP A 65 13.65 2.24 9.53
CA ASP A 65 14.50 2.62 8.41
C ASP A 65 14.70 1.50 7.36
N LEU A 66 13.98 0.37 7.52
CA LEU A 66 14.13 -0.80 6.64
C LEU A 66 14.12 -0.43 5.16
N TYR A 67 13.14 0.34 4.73
CA TYR A 67 12.95 0.65 3.31
C TYR A 67 13.95 1.67 2.75
N GLN A 68 14.58 2.46 3.61
CA GLN A 68 15.70 3.33 3.23
C GLN A 68 16.97 2.53 2.99
N ARG A 69 17.25 1.56 3.86
CA ARG A 69 18.43 0.69 3.75
C ARG A 69 18.29 -0.37 2.68
N GLU A 70 17.10 -0.92 2.57
CA GLU A 70 16.77 -2.04 1.67
C GLU A 70 15.52 -1.72 0.84
N PRO A 71 15.64 -0.85 -0.19
CA PRO A 71 14.47 -0.42 -0.99
C PRO A 71 13.65 -1.56 -1.60
N HIS A 72 14.29 -2.67 -1.98
CA HIS A 72 13.60 -3.85 -2.54
C HIS A 72 12.57 -4.46 -1.57
N ALA A 73 12.74 -4.27 -0.26
CA ALA A 73 11.77 -4.72 0.75
C ALA A 73 10.40 -4.04 0.59
N ILE A 74 10.31 -2.90 -0.10
CA ILE A 74 9.03 -2.24 -0.40
C ILE A 74 8.11 -3.18 -1.20
N LEU A 75 8.58 -3.75 -2.31
CA LEU A 75 7.78 -4.67 -3.11
C LEU A 75 7.63 -6.04 -2.45
N GLU A 76 8.64 -6.49 -1.70
CA GLU A 76 8.55 -7.72 -0.90
C GLU A 76 7.38 -7.67 0.08
N THR A 77 7.10 -6.53 0.70
CA THR A 77 5.94 -6.35 1.60
C THR A 77 4.63 -6.80 0.94
N PHE A 78 4.40 -6.38 -0.30
CA PHE A 78 3.17 -6.71 -1.02
C PHE A 78 3.17 -8.14 -1.56
N LEU A 79 4.33 -8.68 -1.89
CA LEU A 79 4.46 -10.09 -2.25
C LEU A 79 4.13 -10.98 -1.04
N LEU A 80 4.63 -10.64 0.15
CA LEU A 80 4.29 -11.34 1.38
C LEU A 80 2.79 -11.25 1.69
N TYR A 81 2.21 -10.06 1.51
CA TYR A 81 0.77 -9.86 1.69
C TYR A 81 -0.06 -10.72 0.75
N ALA A 82 0.34 -10.87 -0.51
CA ALA A 82 -0.33 -11.73 -1.47
C ALA A 82 -0.18 -13.23 -1.16
N LYS A 83 1.00 -13.63 -0.66
CA LYS A 83 1.36 -15.04 -0.44
C LYS A 83 0.88 -15.63 0.87
N THR A 84 0.69 -14.80 1.89
CA THR A 84 0.47 -15.27 3.26
C THR A 84 -1.00 -15.16 3.63
N PRO A 85 -1.75 -16.29 3.69
CA PRO A 85 -3.13 -16.28 4.14
C PRO A 85 -3.24 -15.75 5.58
N GLY A 86 -4.32 -15.01 5.85
CA GLY A 86 -4.60 -14.46 7.18
C GLY A 86 -4.01 -13.07 7.44
N LEU A 87 -3.13 -12.57 6.59
CA LEU A 87 -2.70 -11.17 6.66
C LEU A 87 -3.83 -10.25 6.21
N LYS A 88 -4.10 -9.22 7.03
CA LYS A 88 -5.22 -8.27 6.84
C LYS A 88 -4.78 -6.92 6.28
N GLY A 89 -3.49 -6.58 6.44
CA GLY A 89 -2.96 -5.29 6.02
C GLY A 89 -1.56 -5.00 6.55
N LEU A 90 -1.25 -3.71 6.67
CA LEU A 90 0.02 -3.21 7.17
C LEU A 90 -0.17 -2.52 8.52
N SER A 91 0.78 -2.72 9.44
CA SER A 91 0.79 -2.01 10.73
C SER A 91 1.01 -0.50 10.53
N ALA A 92 0.62 0.30 11.51
CA ALA A 92 0.88 1.75 11.53
C ALA A 92 2.38 2.06 11.37
N ARG A 93 3.25 1.23 11.95
CA ARG A 93 4.70 1.34 11.82
C ARG A 93 5.15 1.14 10.36
N THR A 94 4.64 0.11 9.71
CA THR A 94 4.94 -0.19 8.30
C THR A 94 4.41 0.90 7.36
N LEU A 95 3.21 1.40 7.60
CA LEU A 95 2.63 2.51 6.81
C LEU A 95 3.49 3.78 6.92
N ARG A 96 3.97 4.12 8.12
CA ARG A 96 4.89 5.26 8.33
C ARG A 96 6.24 5.05 7.65
N ALA A 97 6.81 3.85 7.76
CA ALA A 97 8.06 3.50 7.09
C ALA A 97 7.95 3.63 5.56
N LEU A 98 6.85 3.15 4.95
CA LEU A 98 6.58 3.32 3.52
C LEU A 98 6.42 4.80 3.13
N TYR A 99 5.71 5.58 3.92
CA TYR A 99 5.55 7.00 3.66
C TYR A 99 6.91 7.74 3.70
N ASN A 100 7.74 7.45 4.68
CA ASN A 100 9.07 8.06 4.83
C ASN A 100 10.03 7.65 3.71
N ALA A 101 9.89 6.42 3.19
CA ALA A 101 10.71 5.89 2.10
C ALA A 101 10.20 6.23 0.69
N ARG A 102 9.19 7.09 0.56
CA ARG A 102 8.58 7.39 -0.75
C ARG A 102 9.56 7.96 -1.80
N THR A 103 10.64 8.57 -1.37
CA THR A 103 11.67 9.16 -2.24
C THR A 103 12.63 8.14 -2.82
N VAL A 104 12.79 6.97 -2.18
CA VAL A 104 13.67 5.91 -2.70
C VAL A 104 13.08 5.19 -3.92
N MET A 105 11.78 5.35 -4.18
CA MET A 105 11.12 4.79 -5.36
C MET A 105 11.34 5.67 -6.60
N ASP A 106 12.58 5.86 -6.95
CA ASP A 106 13.07 6.65 -8.09
C ASP A 106 13.14 5.85 -9.40
N HIS A 107 13.87 6.35 -10.39
CA HIS A 107 14.10 5.65 -11.65
C HIS A 107 14.88 4.35 -11.44
N GLY A 108 15.95 4.39 -10.64
CA GLY A 108 16.78 3.23 -10.34
C GLY A 108 15.97 2.11 -9.71
N PHE A 109 15.15 2.43 -8.70
CA PHE A 109 14.22 1.48 -8.08
C PHE A 109 13.28 0.80 -9.09
N ARG A 110 12.71 1.57 -10.03
CA ARG A 110 11.78 1.03 -11.05
C ARG A 110 12.46 0.14 -12.09
N THR A 111 13.72 0.40 -12.38
CA THR A 111 14.49 -0.33 -13.41
C THR A 111 15.29 -1.49 -12.84
N ASP A 112 15.42 -1.58 -11.52
CA ASP A 112 16.12 -2.66 -10.84
C ASP A 112 15.55 -4.04 -11.22
N PRO A 113 16.38 -4.99 -11.69
CA PRO A 113 15.92 -6.32 -12.07
C PRO A 113 15.30 -7.11 -10.92
N ALA A 114 15.80 -6.95 -9.68
CA ALA A 114 15.25 -7.64 -8.50
C ALA A 114 13.85 -7.12 -8.20
N ASN A 115 13.63 -5.81 -8.28
CA ASN A 115 12.30 -5.20 -8.10
C ASN A 115 11.32 -5.63 -9.20
N ARG A 116 11.78 -5.71 -10.44
CA ARG A 116 10.96 -6.23 -11.56
C ARG A 116 10.56 -7.68 -11.33
N LYS A 117 11.50 -8.52 -10.91
CA LYS A 117 11.23 -9.92 -10.56
C LYS A 117 10.20 -10.04 -9.43
N THR A 118 10.34 -9.25 -8.38
CA THR A 118 9.40 -9.24 -7.26
C THR A 118 8.02 -8.77 -7.70
N PHE A 119 7.93 -7.73 -8.52
CA PHE A 119 6.66 -7.25 -9.05
C PHE A 119 5.96 -8.29 -9.94
N LEU A 120 6.70 -8.95 -10.82
CA LEU A 120 6.16 -10.06 -11.61
C LEU A 120 5.72 -11.23 -10.74
N ALA A 121 6.45 -11.53 -9.66
CA ALA A 121 6.06 -12.56 -8.70
C ALA A 121 4.73 -12.24 -7.99
N ILE A 122 4.40 -10.95 -7.77
CA ILE A 122 3.07 -10.56 -7.26
C ILE A 122 1.98 -10.89 -8.29
N LEU A 123 2.22 -10.58 -9.57
CA LEU A 123 1.27 -10.86 -10.66
C LEU A 123 1.07 -12.36 -10.91
N GLN A 124 2.05 -13.18 -10.58
CA GLN A 124 2.00 -14.63 -10.75
C GLN A 124 1.35 -15.38 -9.58
N GLN A 125 0.91 -14.67 -8.55
CA GLN A 125 0.23 -15.34 -7.44
C GLN A 125 -1.13 -15.91 -7.89
N PRO A 126 -1.47 -17.13 -7.50
CA PRO A 126 -2.77 -17.73 -7.86
C PRO A 126 -3.95 -17.01 -7.20
N GLN A 127 -3.68 -16.34 -6.09
CA GLN A 127 -4.68 -15.59 -5.30
C GLN A 127 -4.03 -14.34 -4.69
N GLY A 128 -4.86 -13.41 -4.20
CA GLY A 128 -4.38 -12.23 -3.47
C GLY A 128 -3.87 -11.06 -4.31
N ILE A 129 -3.77 -11.21 -5.65
CA ILE A 129 -3.27 -10.14 -6.54
C ILE A 129 -4.08 -8.86 -6.36
N THR A 130 -5.40 -8.94 -6.44
CA THR A 130 -6.30 -7.78 -6.30
C THR A 130 -6.13 -7.09 -4.95
N HIS A 131 -5.98 -7.87 -3.87
CA HIS A 131 -5.76 -7.33 -2.53
C HIS A 131 -4.41 -6.62 -2.44
N ALA A 132 -3.35 -7.22 -2.94
CA ALA A 132 -2.02 -6.61 -2.99
C ALA A 132 -2.01 -5.31 -3.80
N PHE A 133 -2.59 -5.31 -4.99
CA PHE A 133 -2.66 -4.13 -5.85
C PHE A 133 -3.50 -2.99 -5.26
N ARG A 134 -4.62 -3.33 -4.60
CA ARG A 134 -5.41 -2.33 -3.85
C ARG A 134 -4.58 -1.71 -2.73
N LEU A 135 -3.88 -2.51 -1.94
CA LEU A 135 -3.01 -2.03 -0.87
C LEU A 135 -1.84 -1.20 -1.41
N MET A 136 -1.19 -1.64 -2.50
CA MET A 136 -0.18 -0.86 -3.21
C MET A 136 -0.73 0.48 -3.72
N ASN A 137 -1.97 0.49 -4.24
CA ASN A 137 -2.61 1.73 -4.65
C ASN A 137 -2.92 2.63 -3.45
N GLN A 138 -3.49 2.10 -2.37
CA GLN A 138 -3.77 2.85 -1.14
C GLN A 138 -2.51 3.51 -0.58
N THR A 139 -1.40 2.80 -0.50
CA THR A 139 -0.10 3.28 0.00
C THR A 139 0.66 4.13 -1.02
N SER A 140 0.10 4.36 -2.21
CA SER A 140 0.73 5.09 -3.32
C SER A 140 1.96 4.42 -3.93
N VAL A 141 2.32 3.21 -3.51
CA VAL A 141 3.44 2.44 -4.04
C VAL A 141 3.20 2.07 -5.50
N LEU A 142 1.98 1.64 -5.86
CA LEU A 142 1.65 1.25 -7.23
C LEU A 142 1.93 2.38 -8.23
N GLY A 143 1.43 3.59 -7.96
CA GLY A 143 1.64 4.73 -8.84
C GLY A 143 3.07 5.28 -8.85
N ARG A 144 3.88 4.96 -7.82
CA ARG A 144 5.31 5.29 -7.78
C ARG A 144 6.14 4.29 -8.56
N TYR A 145 5.79 3.02 -8.48
CA TYR A 145 6.45 1.97 -9.23
C TYR A 145 6.05 1.99 -10.70
N LEU A 146 4.75 1.98 -11.00
CA LEU A 146 4.20 2.14 -12.34
C LEU A 146 3.81 3.61 -12.57
N TRP A 147 4.73 4.42 -13.04
CA TRP A 147 4.51 5.85 -13.24
C TRP A 147 3.31 6.16 -14.18
N VAL A 148 3.05 5.27 -15.14
CA VAL A 148 1.88 5.38 -16.04
C VAL A 148 0.59 5.26 -15.26
N PHE A 149 0.52 4.34 -14.28
CA PHE A 149 -0.63 4.17 -13.40
C PHE A 149 -0.92 5.43 -12.56
N ARG A 150 0.13 6.16 -12.15
CA ARG A 150 -0.02 7.44 -11.43
C ARG A 150 -0.86 8.46 -12.20
N ARG A 151 -0.86 8.41 -13.53
CA ARG A 151 -1.62 9.35 -14.36
C ARG A 151 -3.13 9.17 -14.24
N ILE A 152 -3.59 7.97 -13.94
CA ILE A 152 -5.00 7.62 -13.84
C ILE A 152 -5.52 7.64 -12.39
N VAL A 153 -4.63 7.70 -11.38
CA VAL A 153 -5.03 7.75 -9.98
C VAL A 153 -5.89 8.97 -9.70
N GLY A 154 -7.11 8.71 -9.20
CA GLY A 154 -8.09 9.74 -8.89
C GLY A 154 -8.71 10.42 -10.11
N GLN A 155 -8.47 9.92 -11.32
CA GLN A 155 -9.11 10.42 -12.53
C GLN A 155 -10.55 9.92 -12.59
N MET A 156 -11.50 10.82 -12.77
CA MET A 156 -12.90 10.49 -13.07
C MET A 156 -13.17 10.60 -14.56
N GLN A 157 -13.96 9.68 -15.06
CA GLN A 157 -14.63 9.85 -16.36
C GLN A 157 -15.98 10.50 -16.13
N HIS A 158 -16.24 11.59 -16.86
CA HIS A 158 -17.51 12.33 -16.81
C HIS A 158 -18.51 11.63 -17.71
N ASP A 159 -19.01 10.47 -17.30
CA ASP A 159 -20.16 9.85 -17.90
C ASP A 159 -21.12 9.34 -16.80
N LEU A 160 -22.37 9.09 -17.20
CA LEU A 160 -23.45 8.68 -16.30
C LEU A 160 -23.27 7.25 -15.73
N PHE A 161 -22.24 6.51 -16.16
CA PHE A 161 -22.09 5.08 -15.89
C PHE A 161 -20.94 4.74 -14.94
N HIS A 162 -20.00 5.66 -14.68
CA HIS A 162 -18.80 5.38 -13.87
C HIS A 162 -18.89 5.99 -12.46
N VAL A 163 -19.16 5.10 -11.48
CA VAL A 163 -19.19 5.47 -10.04
C VAL A 163 -17.77 5.52 -9.43
N TYR A 164 -16.81 4.88 -10.07
CA TYR A 164 -15.45 4.72 -9.57
C TYR A 164 -14.44 5.57 -10.36
N THR A 165 -13.33 5.91 -9.70
CA THR A 165 -12.16 6.47 -10.41
C THR A 165 -11.53 5.43 -11.33
N VAL A 166 -10.83 5.88 -12.38
CA VAL A 166 -10.25 5.00 -13.41
C VAL A 166 -9.30 3.96 -12.79
N ASP A 167 -8.48 4.36 -11.82
CA ASP A 167 -7.59 3.45 -11.10
C ASP A 167 -8.35 2.38 -10.32
N GLN A 168 -9.45 2.74 -9.64
CA GLN A 168 -10.27 1.78 -8.92
C GLN A 168 -10.98 0.82 -9.86
N HIS A 169 -11.50 1.33 -10.98
CA HIS A 169 -12.15 0.51 -11.99
C HIS A 169 -11.18 -0.52 -12.59
N ILE A 170 -9.97 -0.10 -12.96
CA ILE A 170 -8.93 -1.02 -13.47
C ILE A 170 -8.59 -2.10 -12.44
N LEU A 171 -8.48 -1.75 -11.14
CA LEU A 171 -8.23 -2.73 -10.10
C LEU A 171 -9.39 -3.69 -9.85
N MET A 172 -10.60 -3.36 -10.25
CA MET A 172 -11.75 -4.28 -10.20
C MET A 172 -11.71 -5.33 -11.30
N VAL A 173 -11.11 -5.02 -12.46
CA VAL A 173 -10.98 -5.96 -13.59
C VAL A 173 -9.96 -7.08 -13.29
N LEU A 174 -9.08 -6.88 -12.32
CA LEU A 174 -8.10 -7.90 -11.88
C LEU A 174 -8.70 -9.01 -10.96
N ARG A 175 -10.00 -9.12 -10.90
CA ARG A 175 -10.70 -10.15 -10.09
C ARG A 175 -10.67 -11.51 -10.74
#